data_dfba4740160fd7137ee2f010f197df63
#
_entry.id   dfba4740160fd7137ee2f010f197df63
#
_cell.length_a   1.000
_cell.length_b   1.000
_cell.length_c   1.000
_cell.angle_alpha   90.00
_cell.angle_beta   90.00
_cell.angle_gamma   90.00
#
_symmetry.space_group_name_H-M   'P 1'
#
loop_
_entity.id
_entity.type
_entity.pdbx_description
1 polymer ?
#
loop_
_entity_poly.entity_id
_entity_poly.type
_entity_poly.pdbx_seq_one_letter_code
_entity_poly.pdbx_strand_id
1 'polypeptide(L)'
;MEKPRDRIMIIIEKEWPVSVTEIAKHLGIFKKGMSEKKRKAAIGKILYHIKKLKEQEKIDTKRIGQTVIIWPYEINKLRFLHEMVG
;
A
#
# COMPACT_ATOMS: atom_id res chain seq x y z
N MET A 1 -9.06 -2.37 19.23
CA MET A 1 -8.89 -1.22 18.33
C MET A 1 -7.84 -1.54 17.25
N GLU A 2 -8.23 -1.47 15.99
CA GLU A 2 -7.29 -1.73 14.92
C GLU A 2 -6.26 -0.60 14.81
N LYS A 3 -4.99 -0.99 14.69
CA LYS A 3 -3.94 -0.03 14.42
C LYS A 3 -4.02 0.42 12.95
N PRO A 4 -3.66 1.68 12.64
CA PRO A 4 -3.67 2.16 11.26
C PRO A 4 -2.91 1.25 10.29
N ARG A 5 -1.79 0.69 10.73
CA ARG A 5 -0.99 -0.22 9.91
C ARG A 5 -1.73 -1.49 9.56
N ASP A 6 -2.51 -2.04 10.51
CA ASP A 6 -3.29 -3.25 10.30
C ASP A 6 -4.40 -3.00 9.27
N ARG A 7 -5.06 -1.83 9.33
CA ARG A 7 -6.09 -1.46 8.36
C ARG A 7 -5.49 -1.33 6.95
N ILE A 8 -4.31 -0.74 6.85
CA ILE A 8 -3.60 -0.63 5.58
C ILE A 8 -3.31 -2.01 5.02
N MET A 9 -2.83 -2.94 5.85
CA MET A 9 -2.53 -4.30 5.43
C MET A 9 -3.78 -5.03 4.93
N ILE A 10 -4.91 -4.86 5.61
CA ILE A 10 -6.19 -5.46 5.19
C ILE A 10 -6.59 -4.95 3.81
N ILE A 11 -6.44 -3.65 3.57
CA ILE A 11 -6.77 -3.05 2.26
C ILE A 11 -5.87 -3.65 1.18
N ILE A 12 -4.58 -3.77 1.45
CA ILE A 12 -3.62 -4.34 0.50
C ILE A 12 -3.99 -5.78 0.17
N GLU A 13 -4.34 -6.59 1.17
CA GLU A 13 -4.72 -7.98 0.96
C GLU A 13 -5.98 -8.15 0.12
N LYS A 14 -6.93 -7.21 0.25
CA LYS A 14 -8.20 -7.29 -0.47
C LYS A 14 -8.14 -6.69 -1.87
N GLU A 15 -7.37 -5.62 -2.04
CA GLU A 15 -7.46 -4.78 -3.24
C GLU A 15 -6.20 -4.79 -4.11
N TRP A 16 -5.18 -5.57 -3.75
CA TRP A 16 -3.94 -5.57 -4.53
C TRP A 16 -4.19 -5.89 -6.01
N PRO A 17 -3.45 -5.28 -6.95
CA PRO A 17 -2.43 -4.26 -6.74
C PRO A 17 -3.05 -2.89 -6.47
N VAL A 18 -2.52 -2.17 -5.48
CA VAL A 18 -3.04 -0.85 -5.10
C VAL A 18 -1.92 0.17 -5.03
N SER A 19 -2.28 1.43 -5.24
CA SER A 19 -1.37 2.56 -5.03
C SER A 19 -1.60 3.19 -3.66
N VAL A 20 -0.67 4.05 -3.24
CA VAL A 20 -0.80 4.80 -2.00
C VAL A 20 -2.07 5.65 -2.01
N THR A 21 -2.37 6.29 -3.14
CA THR A 21 -3.58 7.11 -3.30
C THR A 21 -4.85 6.28 -3.11
N GLU A 22 -4.89 5.08 -3.68
CA GLU A 22 -6.03 4.18 -3.53
C GLU A 22 -6.22 3.75 -2.07
N ILE A 23 -5.12 3.46 -1.37
CA ILE A 23 -5.17 3.16 0.07
C ILE A 23 -5.77 4.33 0.83
N ALA A 24 -5.33 5.55 0.53
CA ALA A 24 -5.87 6.75 1.17
C ALA A 24 -7.38 6.91 0.95
N LYS A 25 -7.84 6.60 -0.26
CA LYS A 25 -9.28 6.63 -0.57
C LYS A 25 -10.04 5.59 0.23
N HIS A 26 -9.54 4.37 0.32
CA HIS A 26 -10.17 3.31 1.11
C HIS A 26 -10.23 3.65 2.60
N LEU A 27 -9.25 4.38 3.11
CA LEU A 27 -9.24 4.82 4.49
C LEU A 27 -10.16 6.01 4.76
N GLY A 28 -10.69 6.63 3.69
CA GLY A 28 -11.53 7.82 3.83
C GLY A 28 -10.78 9.05 4.32
N ILE A 29 -9.48 9.11 4.07
CA ILE A 29 -8.63 10.21 4.54
C ILE A 29 -8.85 11.47 3.73
N PHE A 30 -9.08 11.34 2.42
CA PHE A 30 -9.29 12.48 1.54
C PHE A 30 -10.70 13.03 1.69
N LYS A 31 -10.81 14.22 2.22
CA LYS A 31 -12.09 14.93 2.39
C LYS A 31 -12.16 16.07 1.40
N LYS A 32 -13.39 16.36 0.97
CA LYS A 32 -13.67 17.49 0.08
C LYS A 32 -13.20 18.78 0.77
N GLY A 33 -12.46 19.61 0.04
CA GLY A 33 -11.94 20.86 0.59
C GLY A 33 -10.67 20.72 1.41
N MET A 34 -10.10 19.52 1.50
CA MET A 34 -8.86 19.30 2.22
C MET A 34 -7.70 20.07 1.55
N SER A 35 -6.89 20.75 2.35
CA SER A 35 -5.73 21.48 1.84
C SER A 35 -4.68 20.51 1.31
N GLU A 36 -3.88 20.99 0.35
CA GLU A 36 -2.78 20.19 -0.21
C GLU A 36 -1.78 19.78 0.86
N LYS A 37 -1.51 20.65 1.81
CA LYS A 37 -0.61 20.37 2.92
C LYS A 37 -1.10 19.19 3.76
N LYS A 38 -2.41 19.13 4.06
CA LYS A 38 -3.02 18.04 4.80
C LYS A 38 -2.99 16.74 4.01
N ARG A 39 -3.20 16.80 2.69
CA ARG A 39 -3.11 15.64 1.82
C ARG A 39 -1.71 15.04 1.83
N LYS A 40 -0.69 15.89 1.70
CA LYS A 40 0.70 15.44 1.74
C LYS A 40 1.06 14.81 3.08
N ALA A 41 0.58 15.40 4.17
CA ALA A 41 0.82 14.85 5.51
C ALA A 41 0.17 13.47 5.66
N ALA A 42 -1.07 13.30 5.17
CA ALA A 42 -1.77 12.02 5.23
C ALA A 42 -1.06 10.95 4.39
N ILE A 43 -0.64 11.30 3.19
CA ILE A 43 0.11 10.40 2.31
C ILE A 43 1.44 10.02 2.96
N GLY A 44 2.12 10.97 3.60
CA GLY A 44 3.38 10.72 4.30
C GLY A 44 3.24 9.68 5.40
N LYS A 45 2.12 9.72 6.15
CA LYS A 45 1.83 8.72 7.18
C LYS A 45 1.63 7.34 6.57
N ILE A 46 0.89 7.27 5.46
CA ILE A 46 0.68 6.00 4.77
C ILE A 46 2.01 5.45 4.25
N LEU A 47 2.83 6.28 3.65
CA LEU A 47 4.14 5.89 3.15
C LEU A 47 5.03 5.35 4.28
N TYR A 48 4.97 5.96 5.46
CA TYR A 48 5.69 5.47 6.63
C TYR A 48 5.28 4.03 6.98
N HIS A 49 3.97 3.77 7.02
CA HIS A 49 3.47 2.42 7.30
C HIS A 49 3.83 1.43 6.19
N ILE A 50 3.78 1.87 4.93
CA ILE A 50 4.18 1.05 3.78
C ILE A 50 5.66 0.65 3.90
N LYS A 51 6.51 1.60 4.26
CA LYS A 51 7.94 1.32 4.48
C LYS A 51 8.14 0.27 5.57
N LYS A 52 7.41 0.40 6.69
CA LYS A 52 7.51 -0.55 7.80
C LYS A 52 7.01 -1.93 7.41
N LEU A 53 5.90 -2.02 6.69
CA LEU A 53 5.38 -3.30 6.22
C LEU A 53 6.34 -3.97 5.23
N LYS A 54 7.00 -3.18 4.39
CA LYS A 54 7.99 -3.70 3.45
C LYS A 54 9.22 -4.24 4.19
N GLU A 55 9.68 -3.53 5.22
CA GLU A 55 10.80 -3.98 6.06
C GLU A 55 10.48 -5.29 6.77
N GLN A 56 9.21 -5.50 7.13
CA GLN A 56 8.73 -6.73 7.77
C GLN A 56 8.43 -7.85 6.78
N GLU A 57 8.68 -7.63 5.50
CA GLU A 57 8.40 -8.58 4.42
C GLU A 57 6.94 -9.02 4.35
N LYS A 58 6.02 -8.13 4.69
CA LYS A 58 4.58 -8.37 4.57
C LYS A 58 4.03 -7.92 3.22
N ILE A 59 4.69 -6.96 2.59
CA ILE A 59 4.32 -6.41 1.29
C ILE A 59 5.57 -6.21 0.44
N ASP A 60 5.35 -6.03 -0.86
CA ASP A 60 6.37 -5.55 -1.76
C ASP A 60 5.82 -4.40 -2.57
N THR A 61 6.68 -3.62 -3.18
CA THR A 61 6.31 -2.42 -3.91
C THR A 61 7.13 -2.28 -5.18
N LYS A 62 6.54 -1.60 -6.15
CA LYS A 62 7.26 -1.23 -7.38
C LYS A 62 6.84 0.17 -7.79
N ARG A 63 7.83 1.00 -8.11
CA ARG A 63 7.55 2.34 -8.60
C ARG A 63 7.39 2.29 -10.12
N ILE A 64 6.26 2.82 -10.59
CA ILE A 64 5.96 2.93 -12.02
C ILE A 64 5.67 4.42 -12.27
N GLY A 65 6.62 5.12 -12.89
CA GLY A 65 6.54 6.57 -13.03
C GLY A 65 6.54 7.24 -11.66
N GLN A 66 5.49 7.98 -11.35
CA GLN A 66 5.32 8.63 -10.04
C GLN A 66 4.43 7.84 -9.10
N THR A 67 3.98 6.68 -9.53
CA THR A 67 3.05 5.84 -8.78
C THR A 67 3.79 4.68 -8.15
N VAL A 68 3.49 4.38 -6.88
CA VAL A 68 4.00 3.20 -6.19
C VAL A 68 2.87 2.18 -6.11
N ILE A 69 3.09 1.00 -6.67
CA ILE A 69 2.14 -0.12 -6.66
C ILE A 69 2.55 -1.09 -5.57
N ILE A 70 1.57 -1.56 -4.82
CA ILE A 70 1.78 -2.35 -3.60
C ILE A 70 0.99 -3.64 -3.70
N TRP A 71 1.58 -4.75 -3.26
CA TRP A 71 0.92 -6.05 -3.20
C TRP A 71 1.45 -6.85 -2.01
N PRO A 72 0.71 -7.89 -1.55
CA PRO A 72 1.20 -8.75 -0.48
C PRO A 72 2.49 -9.47 -0.88
N TYR A 73 3.42 -9.57 0.04
CA TYR A 73 4.72 -10.19 -0.23
C TYR A 73 4.59 -11.62 -0.75
N GLU A 74 3.60 -12.36 -0.28
CA GLU A 74 3.38 -13.76 -0.68
C GLU A 74 3.14 -13.92 -2.19
N ILE A 75 2.67 -12.88 -2.85
CA ILE A 75 2.44 -12.92 -4.30
C ILE A 75 3.75 -13.13 -5.06
N ASN A 76 4.87 -12.68 -4.51
CA ASN A 76 6.18 -12.90 -5.11
C ASN A 76 6.51 -14.38 -5.24
N LYS A 77 6.09 -15.19 -4.25
CA LYS A 77 6.29 -16.63 -4.27
C LYS A 77 5.50 -17.31 -5.37
N LEU A 78 4.25 -16.88 -5.55
CA LEU A 78 3.40 -17.42 -6.62
C LEU A 78 3.96 -17.08 -7.98
N ARG A 79 4.45 -15.87 -8.15
CA ARG A 79 5.07 -15.42 -9.40
C ARG A 79 6.33 -16.22 -9.70
N PHE A 80 7.15 -16.45 -8.70
CA PHE A 80 8.36 -17.25 -8.82
C PHE A 80 8.05 -18.68 -9.24
N LEU A 81 7.06 -19.31 -8.60
CA LEU A 81 6.64 -20.66 -8.96
C LEU A 81 6.12 -20.73 -10.39
N HIS A 82 5.34 -19.74 -10.81
CA HIS A 82 4.82 -19.67 -12.17
C HIS A 82 5.96 -19.59 -13.20
N GLU A 83 6.96 -18.78 -12.93
CA GLU A 83 8.12 -18.65 -13.81
C GLU A 83 8.93 -19.95 -13.89
N MET A 84 9.02 -20.70 -12.79
CA MET A 84 9.74 -21.97 -12.75
C MET A 84 8.99 -23.08 -13.49
N VAL A 85 7.67 -23.07 -13.48
CA VAL A 85 6.84 -24.11 -14.09
C VAL A 85 6.53 -23.78 -15.54
N GLY A 86 6.43 -22.54 -15.85
CA GLY A 86 6.13 -22.05 -17.20
C GLY A 86 7.35 -21.81 -18.01
#